data_17733c88bd4c605a427e149272cd766b
#
_entry.id   17733c88bd4c605a427e149272cd766b
#
_cell.length_a   1.000
_cell.length_b   1.000
_cell.length_c   1.000
_cell.angle_alpha   90.00
_cell.angle_beta   90.00
_cell.angle_gamma   90.00
#
_symmetry.space_group_name_H-M   'P 1'
#
loop_
_entity.id
_entity.type
_entity.pdbx_description
1 polymer ?
#
loop_
_entity_poly.entity_id
_entity_poly.type
_entity_poly.pdbx_seq_one_letter_code
_entity_poly.pdbx_strand_id
1 'polypeptide(L)'
;MKVEVKKIYLENYKKFPSKSVDLFPRTEISGRNREGKSTLKDAYLDVLTGKMANGTEPTSIRRKENGLEVPKVDVVRELTLAIDGKEKVIRKITKQKWRKPKGQSEEVFDGNETSYEIDGFPAKSKDYTEFIQSIAEPSTLLMCSNPKPFLDTLQKSTAEARKVLEKMSGFDIAQFMIDNPQYAHVEEITKGHSVEDTLKKLRKELNAQKKKVDAKNTEIAYETNRSVEAEDTSSLESKKQELNAQLSELEEQEQILEDSSKGYDSLSHEIRGLKSSRDGLVSKANEWLRARQKFISDTVSELR
;
A
#
# COMPACT_ATOMS: atom_id res chain seq x y z
N MET A 1 8.04 19.41 -0.07
CA MET A 1 6.85 19.74 0.76
C MET A 1 7.13 19.29 2.19
N LYS A 2 7.08 20.21 3.15
CA LYS A 2 7.23 19.91 4.58
C LYS A 2 5.87 19.97 5.25
N VAL A 3 5.46 18.91 5.92
CA VAL A 3 4.17 18.82 6.62
C VAL A 3 4.40 18.54 8.09
N GLU A 4 3.80 19.35 8.93
CA GLU A 4 3.85 19.19 10.39
C GLU A 4 2.42 19.20 10.93
N VAL A 5 2.12 18.31 11.86
CA VAL A 5 0.86 18.36 12.60
C VAL A 5 1.06 19.22 13.82
N LYS A 6 0.28 20.28 13.94
CA LYS A 6 0.39 21.28 15.02
C LYS A 6 -0.56 21.01 16.18
N LYS A 7 -1.77 20.51 15.87
CA LYS A 7 -2.81 20.33 16.89
C LYS A 7 -3.77 19.21 16.50
N ILE A 8 -4.25 18.52 17.50
CA ILE A 8 -5.40 17.62 17.41
C ILE A 8 -6.51 18.12 18.36
N TYR A 9 -7.72 18.24 17.82
CA TYR A 9 -8.91 18.54 18.61
C TYR A 9 -9.97 17.45 18.41
N LEU A 10 -10.54 17.01 19.50
CA LEU A 10 -11.55 15.95 19.56
C LEU A 10 -12.75 16.43 20.38
N GLU A 11 -13.96 16.12 19.90
CA GLU A 11 -15.19 16.34 20.66
C GLU A 11 -16.09 15.11 20.57
N ASN A 12 -16.62 14.70 21.71
CA ASN A 12 -17.45 13.51 21.86
C ASN A 12 -16.83 12.22 21.26
N TYR A 13 -15.50 12.15 21.23
CA TYR A 13 -14.77 11.03 20.63
C TYR A 13 -14.34 10.01 21.69
N LYS A 14 -14.91 8.79 21.61
CA LYS A 14 -14.66 7.69 22.57
C LYS A 14 -14.81 8.15 24.02
N LYS A 15 -13.73 8.31 24.76
CA LYS A 15 -13.74 8.75 26.17
C LYS A 15 -13.67 10.27 26.34
N PHE A 16 -13.38 11.02 25.28
CA PHE A 16 -13.15 12.46 25.39
C PHE A 16 -14.43 13.24 25.10
N PRO A 17 -15.01 13.93 26.11
CA PRO A 17 -16.05 14.92 25.85
C PRO A 17 -15.51 16.06 24.97
N SER A 18 -14.36 16.60 25.34
CA SER A 18 -13.57 17.55 24.57
C SER A 18 -12.11 17.37 24.95
N LYS A 19 -11.21 17.37 23.95
CA LYS A 19 -9.77 17.27 24.17
C LYS A 19 -9.03 18.01 23.09
N SER A 20 -8.14 18.90 23.49
CA SER A 20 -7.18 19.56 22.62
C SER A 20 -5.76 19.17 23.03
N VAL A 21 -4.90 18.90 22.07
CA VAL A 21 -3.48 18.58 22.27
C VAL A 21 -2.68 19.30 21.23
N ASP A 22 -1.75 20.16 21.64
CA ASP A 22 -0.77 20.76 20.76
C ASP A 22 0.36 19.77 20.52
N LEU A 23 0.79 19.70 19.26
CA LEU A 23 1.81 18.77 18.78
C LEU A 23 3.02 19.53 18.26
N PHE A 24 4.18 19.03 18.60
CA PHE A 24 5.49 19.55 18.16
C PHE A 24 6.18 18.48 17.29
N PRO A 25 7.25 18.81 16.57
CA PRO A 25 7.97 17.84 15.72
C PRO A 25 8.37 16.56 16.46
N ARG A 26 8.55 16.65 17.77
CA ARG A 26 8.72 15.52 18.68
C ARG A 26 7.80 15.71 19.88
N THR A 27 6.73 14.93 19.95
CA THR A 27 5.78 14.95 21.07
C THR A 27 5.71 13.57 21.67
N GLU A 28 5.92 13.47 22.97
CA GLU A 28 5.74 12.25 23.73
C GLU A 28 4.43 12.32 24.53
N ILE A 29 3.56 11.34 24.32
CA ILE A 29 2.28 11.24 25.04
C ILE A 29 2.37 10.10 26.03
N SER A 30 2.55 10.43 27.31
CA SER A 30 2.62 9.50 28.42
C SER A 30 1.33 9.52 29.23
N GLY A 31 1.13 8.51 30.07
CA GLY A 31 -0.03 8.40 30.95
C GLY A 31 -0.36 6.95 31.29
N ARG A 32 -1.26 6.75 32.26
CA ARG A 32 -1.70 5.43 32.72
C ARG A 32 -2.49 4.68 31.62
N ASN A 33 -2.65 3.38 31.83
CA ASN A 33 -3.51 2.57 30.94
C ASN A 33 -4.95 3.11 30.96
N ARG A 34 -5.62 3.05 29.81
CA ARG A 34 -7.00 3.55 29.61
C ARG A 34 -7.16 5.08 29.67
N GLU A 35 -6.10 5.88 29.73
CA GLU A 35 -6.20 7.36 29.71
C GLU A 35 -6.42 7.94 28.30
N GLY A 36 -6.38 7.11 27.26
CA GLY A 36 -6.74 7.52 25.90
C GLY A 36 -5.56 7.83 24.99
N LYS A 37 -4.34 7.39 25.31
CA LYS A 37 -3.16 7.52 24.42
C LYS A 37 -3.42 6.93 23.04
N SER A 38 -3.89 5.69 23.00
CA SER A 38 -4.26 5.02 21.74
C SER A 38 -5.45 5.70 21.05
N THR A 39 -6.36 6.29 21.82
CA THR A 39 -7.51 7.03 21.29
C THR A 39 -7.08 8.27 20.50
N LEU A 40 -6.06 8.99 20.97
CA LEU A 40 -5.48 10.12 20.24
C LEU A 40 -4.82 9.66 18.93
N LYS A 41 -4.07 8.55 18.97
CA LYS A 41 -3.46 7.95 17.77
C LYS A 41 -4.52 7.47 16.77
N ASP A 42 -5.58 6.82 17.25
CA ASP A 42 -6.70 6.38 16.42
C ASP A 42 -7.38 7.57 15.72
N ALA A 43 -7.65 8.65 16.48
CA ALA A 43 -8.28 9.83 15.90
C ALA A 43 -7.40 10.53 14.87
N TYR A 44 -6.11 10.65 15.14
CA TYR A 44 -5.12 11.17 14.20
C TYR A 44 -5.14 10.39 12.87
N LEU A 45 -5.08 9.06 12.95
CA LEU A 45 -5.08 8.21 11.76
C LEU A 45 -6.44 8.19 11.06
N ASP A 46 -7.54 8.20 11.80
CA ASP A 46 -8.87 8.28 11.21
C ASP A 46 -9.05 9.55 10.36
N VAL A 47 -8.58 10.70 10.82
CA VAL A 47 -8.65 11.94 10.04
C VAL A 47 -7.83 11.83 8.76
N LEU A 48 -6.62 11.31 8.82
CA LEU A 48 -5.69 11.25 7.68
C LEU A 48 -5.94 10.08 6.74
N THR A 49 -6.36 8.93 7.26
CA THR A 49 -6.40 7.69 6.47
C THR A 49 -7.79 7.07 6.38
N GLY A 50 -8.75 7.55 7.16
CA GLY A 50 -10.05 6.91 7.33
C GLY A 50 -10.02 5.62 8.14
N LYS A 51 -8.88 5.25 8.72
CA LYS A 51 -8.69 4.00 9.47
C LYS A 51 -8.11 4.26 10.85
N MET A 52 -8.38 3.35 11.78
CA MET A 52 -7.74 3.33 13.09
C MET A 52 -6.30 2.81 13.02
N ALA A 53 -5.57 2.93 14.13
CA ALA A 53 -4.18 2.47 14.23
C ALA A 53 -3.98 0.98 13.95
N ASN A 54 -5.00 0.17 14.12
CA ASN A 54 -5.00 -1.27 13.79
C ASN A 54 -5.34 -1.58 12.32
N GLY A 55 -5.59 -0.55 11.50
CA GLY A 55 -5.94 -0.68 10.09
C GLY A 55 -7.41 -0.96 9.80
N THR A 56 -8.27 -1.04 10.83
CA THR A 56 -9.71 -1.26 10.66
C THR A 56 -10.47 0.05 10.46
N GLU A 57 -11.70 -0.08 9.94
CA GLU A 57 -12.62 1.06 9.88
C GLU A 57 -12.94 1.59 11.29
N PRO A 58 -13.17 2.92 11.44
CA PRO A 58 -13.52 3.51 12.72
C PRO A 58 -14.88 3.01 13.23
N THR A 59 -14.85 2.20 14.26
CA THR A 59 -16.06 1.68 14.95
C THR A 59 -16.14 2.22 16.36
N SER A 60 -17.37 2.36 16.90
CA SER A 60 -17.61 2.84 18.26
C SER A 60 -16.81 4.10 18.61
N ILE A 61 -16.86 5.08 17.69
CA ILE A 61 -16.12 6.35 17.85
C ILE A 61 -16.81 7.34 18.78
N ARG A 62 -18.12 7.15 19.02
CA ARG A 62 -18.93 8.03 19.83
C ARG A 62 -18.60 7.90 21.32
N ARG A 63 -18.75 9.00 22.02
CA ARG A 63 -18.57 9.02 23.49
C ARG A 63 -19.56 8.09 24.15
N LYS A 64 -19.10 7.38 25.18
CA LYS A 64 -19.93 6.49 25.99
C LYS A 64 -20.02 7.00 27.43
N GLU A 65 -21.21 6.96 27.96
CA GLU A 65 -21.50 7.18 29.39
C GLU A 65 -22.17 5.92 29.94
N ASN A 66 -21.70 5.41 31.02
CA ASN A 66 -22.20 4.17 31.65
C ASN A 66 -22.26 2.98 30.67
N GLY A 67 -21.31 2.91 29.73
CA GLY A 67 -21.22 1.84 28.72
C GLY A 67 -22.09 2.04 27.46
N LEU A 68 -23.01 3.00 27.46
CA LEU A 68 -23.90 3.33 26.36
C LEU A 68 -23.40 4.54 25.57
N GLU A 69 -23.58 4.52 24.24
CA GLU A 69 -23.25 5.68 23.42
C GLU A 69 -24.18 6.84 23.70
N VAL A 70 -23.63 8.04 23.86
CA VAL A 70 -24.41 9.28 24.04
C VAL A 70 -25.11 9.61 22.72
N PRO A 71 -26.44 9.60 22.69
CA PRO A 71 -27.19 9.83 21.46
C PRO A 71 -27.17 11.31 21.06
N LYS A 72 -27.39 11.57 19.76
CA LYS A 72 -27.61 12.89 19.19
C LYS A 72 -26.48 13.90 19.43
N VAL A 73 -25.25 13.45 19.70
CA VAL A 73 -24.08 14.31 19.80
C VAL A 73 -23.22 14.16 18.53
N ASP A 74 -22.68 15.25 18.05
CA ASP A 74 -21.73 15.24 16.95
C ASP A 74 -20.37 14.77 17.44
N VAL A 75 -19.74 13.89 16.68
CA VAL A 75 -18.36 13.44 16.95
C VAL A 75 -17.42 14.20 16.05
N VAL A 76 -16.64 15.12 16.62
CA VAL A 76 -15.68 15.94 15.88
C VAL A 76 -14.26 15.43 16.05
N ARG A 77 -13.53 15.36 14.94
CA ARG A 77 -12.10 15.07 14.86
C ARG A 77 -11.47 16.08 13.94
N GLU A 78 -10.51 16.82 14.45
CA GLU A 78 -9.87 17.92 13.75
C GLU A 78 -8.35 17.83 13.88
N LEU A 79 -7.64 18.12 12.81
CA LEU A 79 -6.19 18.31 12.81
C LEU A 79 -5.85 19.67 12.23
N THR A 80 -4.94 20.37 12.88
CA THR A 80 -4.27 21.55 12.31
C THR A 80 -2.92 21.09 11.79
N LEU A 81 -2.73 21.29 10.49
CA LEU A 81 -1.51 20.95 9.76
C LEU A 81 -0.77 22.23 9.37
N ALA A 82 0.56 22.23 9.40
CA ALA A 82 1.36 23.25 8.73
C ALA A 82 2.00 22.62 7.50
N ILE A 83 1.64 23.09 6.32
CA ILE A 83 2.15 22.63 5.03
C ILE A 83 2.99 23.77 4.44
N ASP A 84 4.31 23.54 4.34
CA ASP A 84 5.30 24.57 3.94
C ASP A 84 5.10 25.91 4.69
N GLY A 85 4.80 25.80 6.00
CA GLY A 85 4.58 26.94 6.89
C GLY A 85 3.19 27.55 6.88
N LYS A 86 2.28 27.12 5.99
CA LYS A 86 0.89 27.57 5.97
C LYS A 86 0.02 26.62 6.77
N GLU A 87 -0.76 27.18 7.69
CA GLU A 87 -1.71 26.38 8.47
C GLU A 87 -2.93 25.99 7.64
N LYS A 88 -3.35 24.74 7.82
CA LYS A 88 -4.54 24.13 7.23
C LYS A 88 -5.27 23.34 8.31
N VAL A 89 -6.57 23.54 8.41
CA VAL A 89 -7.42 22.83 9.36
C VAL A 89 -8.28 21.83 8.61
N ILE A 90 -8.19 20.57 8.97
CA ILE A 90 -9.03 19.51 8.39
C ILE A 90 -9.89 18.89 9.48
N ARG A 91 -11.16 18.69 9.18
CA ARG A 91 -12.15 18.24 10.17
C ARG A 91 -13.07 17.17 9.58
N LYS A 92 -13.35 16.15 10.40
CA LYS A 92 -14.38 15.13 10.14
C LYS A 92 -15.42 15.21 11.24
N ILE A 93 -16.68 15.31 10.86
CA ILE A 93 -17.83 15.40 11.78
C ILE A 93 -18.74 14.24 11.49
N THR A 94 -18.96 13.36 12.46
CA THR A 94 -19.89 12.23 12.32
C THR A 94 -21.13 12.47 13.15
N LYS A 95 -22.27 12.57 12.50
CA LYS A 95 -23.61 12.78 13.07
C LYS A 95 -24.43 11.50 13.00
N GLN A 96 -25.36 11.35 13.94
CA GLN A 96 -26.39 10.31 13.83
C GLN A 96 -27.55 10.83 13.00
N LYS A 97 -27.99 10.01 12.04
CA LYS A 97 -29.25 10.21 11.36
C LYS A 97 -30.36 9.55 12.15
N TRP A 98 -31.43 10.31 12.35
CA TRP A 98 -32.65 9.84 13.00
C TRP A 98 -33.80 10.02 12.06
N ARG A 99 -34.62 8.99 11.92
CA ARG A 99 -35.78 9.01 11.05
C ARG A 99 -37.02 8.71 11.88
N LYS A 100 -38.10 9.47 11.63
CA LYS A 100 -39.42 9.19 12.19
C LYS A 100 -40.24 8.38 11.20
N PRO A 101 -40.43 7.06 11.41
CA PRO A 101 -41.25 6.24 10.55
C PRO A 101 -42.72 6.72 10.55
N LYS A 102 -43.43 6.55 9.42
CA LYS A 102 -44.86 6.87 9.36
C LYS A 102 -45.63 6.06 10.37
N GLY A 103 -46.41 6.74 11.21
CA GLY A 103 -47.23 6.09 12.24
C GLY A 103 -46.56 5.81 13.56
N GLN A 104 -45.31 6.19 13.76
CA GLN A 104 -44.64 6.10 15.04
C GLN A 104 -44.37 7.50 15.63
N SER A 105 -44.47 7.63 16.95
CA SER A 105 -44.19 8.89 17.65
C SER A 105 -42.71 9.10 17.91
N GLU A 106 -41.90 8.03 17.95
CA GLU A 106 -40.49 8.05 18.28
C GLU A 106 -39.60 8.03 17.05
N GLU A 107 -38.44 8.70 17.16
CA GLU A 107 -37.39 8.67 16.14
C GLU A 107 -36.56 7.39 16.30
N VAL A 108 -36.26 6.76 15.19
CA VAL A 108 -35.42 5.56 15.10
C VAL A 108 -34.06 5.93 14.49
N PHE A 109 -33.01 5.39 15.04
CA PHE A 109 -31.66 5.56 14.52
C PHE A 109 -31.56 4.97 13.08
N ASP A 110 -31.12 5.79 12.11
CA ASP A 110 -31.03 5.46 10.68
C ASP A 110 -29.59 5.51 10.16
N GLY A 111 -28.61 5.32 11.04
CA GLY A 111 -27.20 5.28 10.67
C GLY A 111 -26.40 6.52 11.03
N ASN A 112 -25.18 6.57 10.54
CA ASN A 112 -24.28 7.69 10.75
C ASN A 112 -23.97 8.37 9.41
N GLU A 113 -23.81 9.68 9.45
CA GLU A 113 -23.35 10.49 8.34
C GLU A 113 -22.06 11.20 8.72
N THR A 114 -21.06 11.16 7.86
CA THR A 114 -19.81 11.90 8.06
C THR A 114 -19.71 13.03 7.05
N SER A 115 -19.56 14.25 7.55
CA SER A 115 -19.22 15.45 6.78
C SER A 115 -17.75 15.82 6.99
N TYR A 116 -17.21 16.52 6.03
CA TYR A 116 -15.82 16.93 5.96
C TYR A 116 -15.71 18.43 5.80
N GLU A 117 -14.68 19.01 6.40
CA GLU A 117 -14.36 20.44 6.25
C GLU A 117 -12.85 20.61 6.05
N ILE A 118 -12.48 21.59 5.23
CA ILE A 118 -11.11 22.06 5.03
C ILE A 118 -11.11 23.57 5.26
N ASP A 119 -10.32 24.06 6.21
CA ASP A 119 -10.24 25.47 6.62
C ASP A 119 -11.62 26.05 7.01
N GLY A 120 -12.50 25.24 7.62
CA GLY A 120 -13.85 25.63 8.01
C GLY A 120 -14.88 25.63 6.87
N PHE A 121 -14.48 25.30 5.64
CA PHE A 121 -15.40 25.18 4.52
C PHE A 121 -15.83 23.73 4.32
N PRO A 122 -17.14 23.47 4.09
CA PRO A 122 -17.61 22.13 3.77
C PRO A 122 -16.95 21.57 2.51
N ALA A 123 -16.47 20.34 2.60
CA ALA A 123 -15.83 19.62 1.50
C ALA A 123 -16.57 18.31 1.20
N LYS A 124 -16.63 17.92 -0.06
CA LYS A 124 -17.11 16.58 -0.43
C LYS A 124 -16.07 15.54 0.00
N SER A 125 -16.51 14.30 0.27
CA SER A 125 -15.62 13.21 0.62
C SER A 125 -14.47 13.03 -0.40
N LYS A 126 -14.74 13.21 -1.69
CA LYS A 126 -13.75 13.12 -2.75
C LYS A 126 -12.68 14.21 -2.62
N ASP A 127 -13.11 15.47 -2.48
CA ASP A 127 -12.21 16.63 -2.40
C ASP A 127 -11.32 16.55 -1.15
N TYR A 128 -11.90 16.07 -0.04
CA TYR A 128 -11.17 15.81 1.20
C TYR A 128 -10.11 14.72 1.01
N THR A 129 -10.48 13.63 0.35
CA THR A 129 -9.55 12.52 0.08
C THR A 129 -8.42 12.95 -0.85
N GLU A 130 -8.73 13.71 -1.90
CA GLU A 130 -7.72 14.26 -2.82
C GLU A 130 -6.77 15.22 -2.11
N PHE A 131 -7.30 16.06 -1.21
CA PHE A 131 -6.47 16.92 -0.37
C PHE A 131 -5.48 16.10 0.49
N ILE A 132 -5.94 15.05 1.17
CA ILE A 132 -5.05 14.18 1.95
C ILE A 132 -4.01 13.49 1.05
N GLN A 133 -4.43 12.99 -0.11
CA GLN A 133 -3.53 12.33 -1.07
C GLN A 133 -2.47 13.29 -1.62
N SER A 134 -2.78 14.59 -1.74
CA SER A 134 -1.80 15.60 -2.11
C SER A 134 -0.70 15.80 -1.06
N ILE A 135 -0.97 15.45 0.19
CA ILE A 135 -0.02 15.51 1.30
C ILE A 135 0.81 14.21 1.33
N ALA A 136 0.15 13.08 1.44
CA ALA A 136 0.75 11.76 1.39
C ALA A 136 -0.31 10.69 1.15
N GLU A 137 0.07 9.57 0.56
CA GLU A 137 -0.87 8.48 0.37
C GLU A 137 -1.33 7.89 1.71
N PRO A 138 -2.65 7.74 1.96
CA PRO A 138 -3.20 7.25 3.23
C PRO A 138 -2.65 5.88 3.64
N SER A 139 -2.40 4.99 2.69
CA SER A 139 -1.80 3.67 2.94
C SER A 139 -0.37 3.79 3.51
N THR A 140 0.42 4.70 2.97
CA THR A 140 1.78 4.98 3.43
C THR A 140 1.78 5.58 4.83
N LEU A 141 0.90 6.55 5.09
CA LEU A 141 0.73 7.15 6.42
C LEU A 141 0.36 6.11 7.49
N LEU A 142 -0.56 5.21 7.16
CA LEU A 142 -0.96 4.12 8.05
C LEU A 142 0.21 3.17 8.34
N MET A 143 0.96 2.78 7.32
CA MET A 143 2.11 1.88 7.45
C MET A 143 3.25 2.51 8.25
N CYS A 144 3.55 3.79 8.03
CA CYS A 144 4.55 4.51 8.84
C CYS A 144 4.13 4.63 10.30
N SER A 145 2.81 4.70 10.57
CA SER A 145 2.27 4.85 11.91
C SER A 145 2.14 3.54 12.68
N ASN A 146 1.99 2.42 11.97
CA ASN A 146 1.85 1.10 12.56
C ASN A 146 2.47 0.03 11.65
N PRO A 147 3.50 -0.69 12.09
CA PRO A 147 4.14 -1.74 11.28
C PRO A 147 3.24 -2.96 11.03
N LYS A 148 2.19 -3.18 11.85
CA LYS A 148 1.35 -4.37 11.72
C LYS A 148 0.64 -4.50 10.37
N PRO A 149 -0.08 -3.48 9.84
CA PRO A 149 -0.68 -3.56 8.51
C PRO A 149 0.35 -3.81 7.40
N PHE A 150 1.56 -3.30 7.55
CA PHE A 150 2.65 -3.56 6.62
C PHE A 150 3.09 -5.04 6.68
N LEU A 151 3.30 -5.58 7.88
CA LEU A 151 3.62 -7.00 8.08
C LEU A 151 2.51 -7.91 7.57
N ASP A 152 1.25 -7.57 7.82
CA ASP A 152 0.09 -8.31 7.32
C ASP A 152 0.05 -8.32 5.78
N THR A 153 0.42 -7.22 5.13
CA THR A 153 0.52 -7.14 3.66
C THR A 153 1.67 -8.00 3.13
N LEU A 154 2.83 -7.99 3.79
CA LEU A 154 3.97 -8.83 3.44
C LEU A 154 3.64 -10.34 3.53
N GLN A 155 2.78 -10.72 4.47
CA GLN A 155 2.39 -12.12 4.67
C GLN A 155 1.32 -12.59 3.68
N LYS A 156 0.46 -11.69 3.20
CA LYS A 156 -0.69 -12.04 2.34
C LYS A 156 -0.32 -12.23 0.88
N SER A 157 0.51 -11.37 0.34
CA SER A 157 0.82 -11.36 -1.09
C SER A 157 2.16 -10.70 -1.38
N THR A 158 3.05 -11.44 -2.03
CA THR A 158 4.34 -10.90 -2.51
C THR A 158 4.16 -9.76 -3.51
N ALA A 159 3.14 -9.81 -4.36
CA ALA A 159 2.86 -8.78 -5.35
C ALA A 159 2.37 -7.47 -4.69
N GLU A 160 1.49 -7.55 -3.69
CA GLU A 160 1.04 -6.38 -2.93
C GLU A 160 2.17 -5.79 -2.08
N ALA A 161 2.97 -6.65 -1.45
CA ALA A 161 4.14 -6.24 -0.70
C ALA A 161 5.14 -5.48 -1.58
N ARG A 162 5.40 -5.98 -2.79
CA ARG A 162 6.28 -5.31 -3.77
C ARG A 162 5.75 -3.93 -4.12
N LYS A 163 4.48 -3.78 -4.49
CA LYS A 163 3.87 -2.47 -4.81
C LYS A 163 3.99 -1.46 -3.67
N VAL A 164 3.82 -1.93 -2.44
CA VAL A 164 3.97 -1.07 -1.26
C VAL A 164 5.43 -0.64 -1.09
N LEU A 165 6.38 -1.57 -1.24
CA LEU A 165 7.81 -1.26 -1.13
C LEU A 165 8.28 -0.31 -2.24
N GLU A 166 7.82 -0.51 -3.48
CA GLU A 166 8.08 0.40 -4.61
C GLU A 166 7.61 1.82 -4.29
N LYS A 167 6.37 1.97 -3.81
CA LYS A 167 5.83 3.28 -3.40
C LYS A 167 6.62 3.90 -2.23
N MET A 168 7.02 3.11 -1.24
CA MET A 168 7.77 3.61 -0.08
C MET A 168 9.22 3.96 -0.40
N SER A 169 9.83 3.28 -1.36
CA SER A 169 11.22 3.54 -1.77
C SER A 169 11.36 4.79 -2.64
N GLY A 170 10.23 5.29 -3.19
CA GLY A 170 10.28 6.34 -4.21
C GLY A 170 10.94 5.86 -5.51
N PHE A 171 10.98 4.53 -5.72
CA PHE A 171 11.60 3.94 -6.89
C PHE A 171 10.84 4.36 -8.15
N ASP A 172 11.51 5.12 -8.99
CA ASP A 172 11.00 5.54 -10.28
C ASP A 172 11.53 4.58 -11.35
N ILE A 173 10.64 3.74 -11.86
CA ILE A 173 10.97 2.77 -12.91
C ILE A 173 11.47 3.50 -14.17
N ALA A 174 10.89 4.64 -14.53
CA ALA A 174 11.30 5.38 -15.71
C ALA A 174 12.74 5.90 -15.55
N GLN A 175 13.08 6.48 -14.40
CA GLN A 175 14.45 6.92 -14.11
C GLN A 175 15.42 5.73 -14.06
N PHE A 176 15.02 4.61 -13.44
CA PHE A 176 15.82 3.39 -13.41
C PHE A 176 16.14 2.86 -14.82
N MET A 177 15.16 2.88 -15.73
CA MET A 177 15.35 2.43 -17.11
C MET A 177 16.30 3.36 -17.88
N ILE A 178 16.26 4.66 -17.61
CA ILE A 178 17.21 5.63 -18.19
C ILE A 178 18.63 5.37 -17.69
N ASP A 179 18.79 5.12 -16.39
CA ASP A 179 20.08 4.85 -15.76
C ASP A 179 20.66 3.48 -16.12
N ASN A 180 19.81 2.57 -16.62
CA ASN A 180 20.19 1.19 -16.97
C ASN A 180 19.76 0.81 -18.39
N PRO A 181 20.44 1.32 -19.44
CA PRO A 181 20.07 1.12 -20.83
C PRO A 181 20.00 -0.35 -21.28
N GLN A 182 20.68 -1.26 -20.57
CA GLN A 182 20.63 -2.71 -20.81
C GLN A 182 19.22 -3.30 -20.68
N TYR A 183 18.29 -2.63 -19.99
CA TYR A 183 16.91 -3.05 -19.82
C TYR A 183 15.91 -2.34 -20.75
N ALA A 184 16.36 -1.47 -21.67
CA ALA A 184 15.48 -0.73 -22.57
C ALA A 184 14.57 -1.65 -23.40
N HIS A 185 15.06 -2.84 -23.79
CA HIS A 185 14.30 -3.85 -24.52
C HIS A 185 13.10 -4.39 -23.74
N VAL A 186 13.13 -4.35 -22.39
CA VAL A 186 12.02 -4.80 -21.54
C VAL A 186 10.81 -3.89 -21.73
N GLU A 187 11.02 -2.57 -21.82
CA GLU A 187 9.93 -1.61 -22.05
C GLU A 187 9.31 -1.83 -23.45
N GLU A 188 10.13 -2.07 -24.46
CA GLU A 188 9.68 -2.34 -25.82
C GLU A 188 8.81 -3.62 -25.88
N ILE A 189 9.22 -4.68 -25.19
CA ILE A 189 8.49 -5.96 -25.15
C ILE A 189 7.22 -5.83 -24.30
N THR A 190 7.29 -5.17 -23.14
CA THR A 190 6.15 -5.06 -22.22
C THR A 190 5.10 -4.06 -22.69
N LYS A 191 5.48 -3.08 -23.52
CA LYS A 191 4.58 -2.01 -24.01
C LYS A 191 3.74 -1.36 -22.90
N GLY A 192 4.36 -1.14 -21.72
CA GLY A 192 3.71 -0.54 -20.56
C GLY A 192 2.86 -1.50 -19.71
N HIS A 193 2.82 -2.80 -20.05
CA HIS A 193 2.20 -3.83 -19.19
C HIS A 193 3.18 -4.35 -18.13
N SER A 194 2.67 -5.05 -17.13
CA SER A 194 3.56 -5.71 -16.16
C SER A 194 4.38 -6.82 -16.83
N VAL A 195 5.61 -7.03 -16.37
CA VAL A 195 6.47 -8.12 -16.85
C VAL A 195 5.78 -9.47 -16.68
N GLU A 196 5.09 -9.68 -15.54
CA GLU A 196 4.37 -10.93 -15.26
C GLU A 196 3.21 -11.19 -16.25
N ASP A 197 2.44 -10.15 -16.58
CA ASP A 197 1.33 -10.29 -17.54
C ASP A 197 1.85 -10.51 -18.94
N THR A 198 2.95 -9.85 -19.31
CA THR A 198 3.62 -10.03 -20.59
C THR A 198 4.18 -11.45 -20.71
N LEU A 199 4.84 -11.97 -19.67
CA LEU A 199 5.31 -13.36 -19.62
C LEU A 199 4.16 -14.36 -19.77
N LYS A 200 3.04 -14.16 -19.05
CA LYS A 200 1.85 -15.02 -19.17
C LYS A 200 1.31 -15.02 -20.61
N LYS A 201 1.26 -13.85 -21.24
CA LYS A 201 0.80 -13.70 -22.62
C LYS A 201 1.72 -14.43 -23.58
N LEU A 202 3.02 -14.18 -23.50
CA LEU A 202 4.03 -14.82 -24.36
C LEU A 202 4.07 -16.34 -24.19
N ARG A 203 3.99 -16.86 -22.95
CA ARG A 203 3.88 -18.30 -22.68
C ARG A 203 2.62 -18.92 -23.29
N LYS A 204 1.49 -18.20 -23.24
CA LYS A 204 0.26 -18.66 -23.88
C LYS A 204 0.40 -18.71 -25.41
N GLU A 205 1.03 -17.68 -25.99
CA GLU A 205 1.31 -17.61 -27.44
C GLU A 205 2.29 -18.70 -27.88
N LEU A 206 3.40 -18.88 -27.13
CA LEU A 206 4.37 -19.94 -27.35
C LEU A 206 3.71 -21.33 -27.34
N ASN A 207 2.90 -21.63 -26.32
CA ASN A 207 2.21 -22.90 -26.23
C ASN A 207 1.19 -23.10 -27.39
N ALA A 208 0.55 -22.01 -27.83
CA ALA A 208 -0.34 -22.07 -28.99
C ALA A 208 0.43 -22.37 -30.28
N GLN A 209 1.60 -21.76 -30.45
CA GLN A 209 2.47 -22.03 -31.59
C GLN A 209 3.04 -23.46 -31.54
N LYS A 210 3.52 -23.91 -30.37
CA LYS A 210 3.97 -25.31 -30.19
C LYS A 210 2.88 -26.31 -30.62
N LYS A 211 1.64 -26.11 -30.19
CA LYS A 211 0.50 -26.96 -30.58
C LYS A 211 0.27 -26.95 -32.09
N LYS A 212 0.42 -25.77 -32.76
CA LYS A 212 0.30 -25.68 -34.21
C LYS A 212 1.41 -26.44 -34.94
N VAL A 213 2.65 -26.33 -34.42
CA VAL A 213 3.79 -27.07 -35.00
C VAL A 213 3.59 -28.58 -34.82
N ASP A 214 3.16 -29.02 -33.61
CA ASP A 214 2.89 -30.43 -33.34
C ASP A 214 1.77 -31.00 -34.26
N ALA A 215 0.68 -30.21 -34.43
CA ALA A 215 -0.40 -30.58 -35.32
C ALA A 215 0.09 -30.73 -36.80
N LYS A 216 0.94 -29.79 -37.26
CA LYS A 216 1.53 -29.86 -38.60
C LYS A 216 2.51 -31.02 -38.74
N ASN A 217 3.31 -31.30 -37.71
CA ASN A 217 4.18 -32.47 -37.70
C ASN A 217 3.38 -33.79 -37.80
N THR A 218 2.23 -33.85 -37.10
CA THR A 218 1.34 -35.03 -37.17
C THR A 218 0.73 -35.15 -38.55
N GLU A 219 0.30 -34.03 -39.17
CA GLU A 219 -0.25 -34.00 -40.50
C GLU A 219 0.80 -34.47 -41.55
N ILE A 220 2.03 -33.92 -41.43
CA ILE A 220 3.16 -34.35 -42.32
C ILE A 220 3.47 -35.84 -42.14
N ALA A 221 3.52 -36.33 -40.89
CA ALA A 221 3.78 -37.75 -40.61
C ALA A 221 2.67 -38.64 -41.18
N TYR A 222 1.40 -38.21 -41.06
CA TYR A 222 0.27 -38.91 -41.64
C TYR A 222 0.38 -38.98 -43.18
N GLU A 223 0.63 -37.84 -43.86
CA GLU A 223 0.76 -37.76 -45.30
C GLU A 223 2.00 -38.55 -45.81
N THR A 224 3.10 -38.54 -45.04
CA THR A 224 4.31 -39.30 -45.38
C THR A 224 4.10 -40.81 -45.31
N ASN A 225 3.29 -41.26 -44.32
CA ASN A 225 2.99 -42.69 -44.11
C ASN A 225 1.86 -43.20 -45.04
N ARG A 226 1.06 -42.31 -45.60
CA ARG A 226 0.06 -42.63 -46.59
C ARG A 226 0.76 -42.75 -47.93
N SER A 227 1.00 -43.97 -48.39
CA SER A 227 1.61 -44.27 -49.69
C SER A 227 0.67 -43.91 -50.85
N VAL A 228 0.41 -42.63 -51.02
CA VAL A 228 -0.34 -42.07 -52.16
C VAL A 228 0.56 -41.07 -52.84
N GLU A 229 0.59 -41.12 -54.17
CA GLU A 229 1.33 -40.28 -55.12
C GLU A 229 1.58 -38.87 -54.59
N ALA A 230 2.85 -38.41 -54.72
CA ALA A 230 3.40 -37.20 -54.12
C ALA A 230 2.49 -35.98 -54.30
N GLU A 231 1.60 -35.73 -53.38
CA GLU A 231 1.04 -34.40 -53.19
C GLU A 231 2.14 -33.48 -52.65
N ASP A 232 2.23 -32.33 -53.26
CA ASP A 232 3.24 -31.31 -52.97
C ASP A 232 3.16 -30.85 -51.49
N THR A 233 3.98 -31.44 -50.64
CA THR A 233 4.10 -31.08 -49.24
C THR A 233 4.90 -29.79 -49.00
N SER A 234 5.41 -29.15 -50.07
CA SER A 234 6.29 -27.99 -50.02
C SER A 234 5.61 -26.80 -49.30
N SER A 235 4.31 -26.62 -49.46
CA SER A 235 3.55 -25.55 -48.79
C SER A 235 3.42 -25.79 -47.26
N LEU A 236 3.34 -27.05 -46.83
CA LEU A 236 3.28 -27.44 -45.42
C LEU A 236 4.66 -27.31 -44.76
N GLU A 237 5.71 -27.67 -45.48
CA GLU A 237 7.10 -27.50 -45.02
C GLU A 237 7.47 -26.03 -44.89
N SER A 238 7.06 -25.18 -45.85
CA SER A 238 7.25 -23.73 -45.73
C SER A 238 6.54 -23.13 -44.54
N LYS A 239 5.27 -23.49 -44.29
CA LYS A 239 4.54 -23.07 -43.10
C LYS A 239 5.16 -23.58 -41.79
N LYS A 240 5.69 -24.80 -41.80
CA LYS A 240 6.44 -25.35 -40.66
C LYS A 240 7.69 -24.53 -40.37
N GLN A 241 8.45 -24.14 -41.39
CA GLN A 241 9.64 -23.31 -41.20
C GLN A 241 9.30 -21.94 -40.66
N GLU A 242 8.24 -21.30 -41.18
CA GLU A 242 7.75 -20.00 -40.65
C GLU A 242 7.31 -20.08 -39.19
N LEU A 243 6.54 -21.11 -38.83
CA LEU A 243 6.10 -21.32 -37.44
C LEU A 243 7.27 -21.63 -36.49
N ASN A 244 8.28 -22.38 -36.99
CA ASN A 244 9.48 -22.63 -36.19
C ASN A 244 10.31 -21.35 -35.98
N ALA A 245 10.41 -20.46 -36.95
CA ALA A 245 11.07 -19.19 -36.83
C ALA A 245 10.37 -18.29 -35.77
N GLN A 246 9.02 -18.20 -35.86
CA GLN A 246 8.22 -17.46 -34.85
C GLN A 246 8.37 -18.06 -33.44
N LEU A 247 8.45 -19.36 -33.32
CA LEU A 247 8.64 -20.04 -32.06
C LEU A 247 10.00 -19.71 -31.44
N SER A 248 11.07 -19.73 -32.28
CA SER A 248 12.43 -19.36 -31.83
C SER A 248 12.50 -17.91 -31.34
N GLU A 249 11.82 -16.99 -32.05
CA GLU A 249 11.76 -15.59 -31.63
C GLU A 249 11.02 -15.40 -30.30
N LEU A 250 9.92 -16.13 -30.10
CA LEU A 250 9.18 -16.09 -28.82
C LEU A 250 9.96 -16.72 -27.67
N GLU A 251 10.72 -17.79 -27.91
CA GLU A 251 11.61 -18.42 -26.92
C GLU A 251 12.74 -17.47 -26.52
N GLU A 252 13.32 -16.73 -27.48
CA GLU A 252 14.34 -15.72 -27.19
C GLU A 252 13.77 -14.57 -26.34
N GLN A 253 12.56 -14.08 -26.66
CA GLN A 253 11.87 -13.05 -25.85
C GLN A 253 11.54 -13.55 -24.45
N GLU A 254 11.10 -14.80 -24.31
CA GLU A 254 10.85 -15.42 -22.99
C GLU A 254 12.15 -15.47 -22.17
N GLN A 255 13.26 -15.88 -22.76
CA GLN A 255 14.56 -15.95 -22.09
C GLN A 255 15.04 -14.58 -21.62
N ILE A 256 14.91 -13.54 -22.45
CA ILE A 256 15.27 -12.17 -22.09
C ILE A 256 14.46 -11.69 -20.89
N LEU A 257 13.14 -11.97 -20.88
CA LEU A 257 12.26 -11.60 -19.77
C LEU A 257 12.56 -12.40 -18.50
N GLU A 258 12.86 -13.68 -18.62
CA GLU A 258 13.25 -14.50 -17.46
C GLU A 258 14.56 -14.04 -16.83
N ASP A 259 15.56 -13.72 -17.64
CA ASP A 259 16.84 -13.22 -17.15
C ASP A 259 16.72 -11.83 -16.50
N SER A 260 15.85 -10.99 -17.05
CA SER A 260 15.49 -9.70 -16.42
C SER A 260 14.78 -9.91 -15.06
N SER A 261 13.89 -10.88 -14.97
CA SER A 261 13.20 -11.25 -13.72
C SER A 261 14.17 -11.81 -12.68
N LYS A 262 15.13 -12.65 -13.07
CA LYS A 262 16.19 -13.16 -12.18
C LYS A 262 17.09 -12.03 -11.66
N GLY A 263 17.40 -11.04 -12.51
CA GLY A 263 18.14 -9.84 -12.11
C GLY A 263 17.40 -9.06 -11.02
N TYR A 264 16.08 -8.91 -11.16
CA TYR A 264 15.23 -8.28 -10.15
C TYR A 264 15.17 -9.06 -8.84
N ASP A 265 15.11 -10.39 -8.90
CA ASP A 265 15.12 -11.24 -7.71
C ASP A 265 16.49 -11.21 -7.00
N SER A 266 17.59 -11.09 -7.75
CA SER A 266 18.94 -10.90 -7.21
C SER A 266 19.06 -9.56 -6.45
N LEU A 267 18.59 -8.46 -7.06
CA LEU A 267 18.53 -7.14 -6.41
C LEU A 267 17.63 -7.14 -5.17
N SER A 268 16.50 -7.84 -5.23
CA SER A 268 15.61 -8.02 -4.07
C SER A 268 16.29 -8.80 -2.94
N HIS A 269 17.16 -9.74 -3.28
CA HIS A 269 17.95 -10.49 -2.30
C HIS A 269 19.04 -9.62 -1.66
N GLU A 270 19.71 -8.81 -2.44
CA GLU A 270 20.71 -7.85 -1.97
C GLU A 270 20.10 -6.77 -1.06
N ILE A 271 18.95 -6.22 -1.45
CA ILE A 271 18.17 -5.28 -0.62
C ILE A 271 17.77 -5.94 0.71
N ARG A 272 17.37 -7.21 0.71
CA ARG A 272 17.09 -7.96 1.95
C ARG A 272 18.33 -8.11 2.83
N GLY A 273 19.46 -8.39 2.24
CA GLY A 273 20.76 -8.48 2.93
C GLY A 273 21.15 -7.15 3.58
N LEU A 274 21.04 -6.06 2.85
CA LEU A 274 21.34 -4.70 3.35
C LEU A 274 20.38 -4.30 4.47
N LYS A 275 19.08 -4.63 4.37
CA LYS A 275 18.12 -4.38 5.43
C LYS A 275 18.42 -5.16 6.69
N SER A 276 18.76 -6.44 6.58
CA SER A 276 19.17 -7.26 7.72
C SER A 276 20.42 -6.70 8.40
N SER A 277 21.39 -6.24 7.61
CA SER A 277 22.61 -5.58 8.12
C SER A 277 22.27 -4.27 8.85
N ARG A 278 21.40 -3.43 8.27
CA ARG A 278 20.90 -2.22 8.92
C ARG A 278 20.23 -2.52 10.26
N ASP A 279 19.34 -3.50 10.28
CA ASP A 279 18.58 -3.87 11.49
C ASP A 279 19.51 -4.43 12.57
N GLY A 280 20.56 -5.16 12.18
CA GLY A 280 21.64 -5.58 13.07
C GLY A 280 22.42 -4.40 13.65
N LEU A 281 22.71 -3.38 12.85
CA LEU A 281 23.37 -2.14 13.32
C LEU A 281 22.47 -1.33 14.25
N VAL A 282 21.19 -1.22 13.95
CA VAL A 282 20.20 -0.55 14.81
C VAL A 282 20.06 -1.28 16.15
N SER A 283 20.05 -2.62 16.14
CA SER A 283 20.04 -3.40 17.38
C SER A 283 21.26 -3.13 18.24
N LYS A 284 22.46 -3.17 17.65
CA LYS A 284 23.71 -2.85 18.35
C LYS A 284 23.74 -1.40 18.88
N ALA A 285 23.24 -0.45 18.11
CA ALA A 285 23.13 0.94 18.57
C ALA A 285 22.17 1.09 19.76
N ASN A 286 21.04 0.38 19.73
CA ASN A 286 20.08 0.35 20.84
C ASN A 286 20.65 -0.34 22.08
N GLU A 287 21.40 -1.41 21.93
CA GLU A 287 22.13 -2.06 23.05
C GLU A 287 23.15 -1.12 23.66
N TRP A 288 23.94 -0.43 22.82
CA TRP A 288 24.89 0.57 23.29
C TRP A 288 24.19 1.72 24.04
N LEU A 289 23.07 2.22 23.51
CA LEU A 289 22.28 3.27 24.18
C LEU A 289 21.75 2.81 25.55
N ARG A 290 21.24 1.57 25.64
CA ARG A 290 20.78 0.99 26.91
C ARG A 290 21.94 0.83 27.90
N ALA A 291 23.08 0.34 27.46
CA ALA A 291 24.27 0.22 28.28
C ALA A 291 24.74 1.59 28.79
N ARG A 292 24.73 2.61 27.94
CA ARG A 292 25.07 3.98 28.30
C ARG A 292 24.07 4.60 29.29
N GLN A 293 22.77 4.37 29.10
CA GLN A 293 21.73 4.82 30.03
C GLN A 293 21.88 4.16 31.40
N LYS A 294 22.18 2.85 31.41
CA LYS A 294 22.44 2.12 32.66
C LYS A 294 23.68 2.69 33.35
N PHE A 295 24.79 2.87 32.65
CA PHE A 295 26.02 3.48 33.19
C PHE A 295 25.77 4.86 33.80
N ILE A 296 25.01 5.73 33.13
CA ILE A 296 24.64 7.05 33.65
C ILE A 296 23.77 6.90 34.93
N SER A 297 22.80 5.98 34.92
CA SER A 297 21.96 5.72 36.06
C SER A 297 22.76 5.22 37.29
N ASP A 298 23.65 4.28 37.04
CA ASP A 298 24.52 3.70 38.10
C ASP A 298 25.47 4.78 38.66
N THR A 299 26.09 5.61 37.79
CA THR A 299 26.97 6.71 38.20
C THR A 299 26.20 7.79 39.00
N VAL A 300 24.96 8.12 38.60
CA VAL A 300 24.11 9.07 39.37
C VAL A 300 23.68 8.50 40.72
N SER A 301 23.48 7.19 40.83
CA SER A 301 23.16 6.55 42.12
C SER A 301 24.37 6.44 43.04
N GLU A 302 25.58 6.34 42.50
CA GLU A 302 26.83 6.38 43.31
C GLU A 302 27.22 7.79 43.79
N LEU A 303 26.71 8.83 43.11
CA LEU A 303 26.95 10.23 43.51
C LEU A 303 25.89 10.80 44.47
N ARG A 304 24.87 10.03 44.85
CA ARG A 304 23.90 10.33 45.87
C ARG A 304 24.19 9.58 47.17
#